data_b2ade1b6cf7571f4e9075afaa8e7b098
#
_entry.id   b2ade1b6cf7571f4e9075afaa8e7b098
#
_cell.length_a   1.000
_cell.length_b   1.000
_cell.length_c   1.000
_cell.angle_alpha   90.00
_cell.angle_beta   90.00
_cell.angle_gamma   90.00
#
_symmetry.space_group_name_H-M   'P 1'
#
loop_
_entity.id
_entity.type
_entity.pdbx_description
1 polymer ?
#
loop_
_entity_poly.entity_id
_entity_poly.type
_entity_poly.pdbx_seq_one_letter_code
_entity_poly.pdbx_strand_id
1 'polypeptide(L)'
;MCLTNTLGLDGLPAAFFQKHWQVVSKGVLTTYLHILNDQGTIEPLNLTFIALIPKVLKPRKVNEFRPISMCNVVYRIITKVISNRLKPILAQIISPTQSAFIPNRLITNNIIIGYECLHKIRHCKSKNRQVALKLDINKAYDRIEWAFLKQTMLKLDFSSIWVA
;
A
#
# COMPACT_ATOMS: atom_id res chain seq x y z
N MET A 1 14.85 -5.97 -0.67
CA MET A 1 14.17 -6.11 -1.97
C MET A 1 14.53 -7.47 -2.54
N CYS A 2 13.56 -8.27 -3.01
CA CYS A 2 13.86 -9.59 -3.56
C CYS A 2 14.62 -9.45 -4.89
N LEU A 3 15.66 -10.26 -5.12
CA LEU A 3 16.52 -10.22 -6.32
C LEU A 3 15.76 -10.54 -7.62
N THR A 4 14.71 -11.35 -7.51
CA THR A 4 13.92 -11.90 -8.62
C THR A 4 12.64 -11.10 -8.94
N ASN A 5 12.51 -9.86 -8.43
CA ASN A 5 11.36 -9.02 -8.75
C ASN A 5 11.29 -8.72 -10.24
N THR A 6 10.07 -8.66 -10.74
CA THR A 6 9.75 -8.31 -12.13
C THR A 6 10.46 -7.02 -12.57
N LEU A 7 10.96 -7.05 -13.79
CA LEU A 7 11.62 -5.91 -14.45
C LEU A 7 10.61 -4.79 -14.70
N GLY A 8 11.02 -3.55 -14.48
CA GLY A 8 10.30 -2.38 -14.96
C GLY A 8 10.50 -2.16 -16.46
N LEU A 9 9.98 -1.04 -16.98
CA LEU A 9 10.19 -0.60 -18.38
C LEU A 9 11.65 -0.39 -18.74
N ASP A 10 12.48 -0.02 -17.74
CA ASP A 10 13.92 0.19 -17.88
C ASP A 10 14.72 -1.12 -18.06
N GLY A 11 14.08 -2.27 -17.89
CA GLY A 11 14.72 -3.57 -17.98
C GLY A 11 15.77 -3.85 -16.90
N LEU A 12 15.89 -3.00 -15.89
CA LEU A 12 16.90 -3.12 -14.84
C LEU A 12 16.33 -3.86 -13.61
N PRO A 13 16.89 -5.02 -13.24
CA PRO A 13 16.46 -5.76 -12.06
C PRO A 13 16.97 -5.12 -10.76
N ALA A 14 16.30 -5.41 -9.64
CA ALA A 14 16.76 -4.98 -8.33
C ALA A 14 18.20 -5.45 -8.01
N ALA A 15 18.59 -6.61 -8.52
CA ALA A 15 19.94 -7.15 -8.40
C ALA A 15 21.02 -6.22 -9.00
N PHE A 16 20.72 -5.56 -10.14
CA PHE A 16 21.61 -4.58 -10.75
C PHE A 16 21.91 -3.44 -9.78
N PHE A 17 20.87 -2.82 -9.22
CA PHE A 17 21.01 -1.73 -8.26
C PHE A 17 21.74 -2.15 -6.99
N GLN A 18 21.48 -3.37 -6.49
CA GLN A 18 22.18 -3.89 -5.31
C GLN A 18 23.66 -4.11 -5.56
N LYS A 19 24.02 -4.73 -6.71
CA LYS A 19 25.40 -5.04 -7.06
C LYS A 19 26.21 -3.77 -7.37
N HIS A 20 25.59 -2.79 -8.01
CA HIS A 20 26.25 -1.56 -8.47
C HIS A 20 25.88 -0.33 -7.65
N TRP A 21 25.42 -0.52 -6.41
CA TRP A 21 24.91 0.58 -5.56
C TRP A 21 25.90 1.73 -5.40
N GLN A 22 27.17 1.45 -5.25
CA GLN A 22 28.20 2.48 -5.10
C GLN A 22 28.27 3.44 -6.30
N VAL A 23 27.97 2.95 -7.49
CA VAL A 23 27.97 3.76 -8.72
C VAL A 23 26.64 4.49 -8.92
N VAL A 24 25.51 3.77 -8.76
CA VAL A 24 24.18 4.31 -9.10
C VAL A 24 23.55 5.14 -7.98
N SER A 25 24.04 5.02 -6.75
CA SER A 25 23.43 5.64 -5.57
C SER A 25 23.30 7.17 -5.68
N LYS A 26 24.32 7.85 -6.21
CA LYS A 26 24.28 9.31 -6.41
C LYS A 26 23.16 9.71 -7.36
N GLY A 27 23.02 9.03 -8.51
CA GLY A 27 21.96 9.31 -9.47
C GLY A 27 20.56 9.06 -8.89
N VAL A 28 20.38 7.94 -8.18
CA VAL A 28 19.12 7.62 -7.51
C VAL A 28 18.77 8.67 -6.45
N LEU A 29 19.76 9.12 -5.64
CA LEU A 29 19.56 10.13 -4.62
C LEU A 29 19.21 11.49 -5.24
N THR A 30 19.92 11.90 -6.30
CA THR A 30 19.63 13.15 -7.01
C THR A 30 18.21 13.16 -7.56
N THR A 31 17.80 12.08 -8.25
CA THR A 31 16.44 11.92 -8.77
C THR A 31 15.39 11.98 -7.65
N TYR A 32 15.65 11.29 -6.54
CA TYR A 32 14.77 11.28 -5.37
C TYR A 32 14.59 12.70 -4.79
N LEU A 33 15.69 13.42 -4.54
CA LEU A 33 15.64 14.77 -3.98
C LEU A 33 14.98 15.76 -4.95
N HIS A 34 15.24 15.62 -6.25
CA HIS A 34 14.64 16.47 -7.28
C HIS A 34 13.10 16.33 -7.29
N ILE A 35 12.60 15.11 -7.19
CA ILE A 35 11.16 14.84 -7.14
C ILE A 35 10.55 15.35 -5.83
N LEU A 36 11.19 15.11 -4.68
CA LEU A 36 10.64 15.52 -3.38
C LEU A 36 10.65 17.03 -3.16
N ASN A 37 11.56 17.76 -3.82
CA ASN A 37 11.64 19.22 -3.72
C ASN A 37 10.79 19.92 -4.80
N ASP A 38 9.88 19.19 -5.43
CA ASP A 38 8.98 19.68 -6.49
C ASP A 38 9.71 20.31 -7.69
N GLN A 39 10.96 19.87 -7.94
CA GLN A 39 11.78 20.32 -9.08
C GLN A 39 11.68 19.37 -10.28
N GLY A 40 11.02 18.23 -10.12
CA GLY A 40 10.89 17.21 -11.16
C GLY A 40 9.55 16.49 -11.13
N THR A 41 9.19 15.89 -12.27
CA THR A 41 7.97 15.09 -12.40
C THR A 41 8.25 13.63 -12.12
N ILE A 42 7.32 12.94 -11.45
CA ILE A 42 7.37 11.50 -11.19
C ILE A 42 6.87 10.69 -12.39
N GLU A 43 6.21 11.33 -13.34
CA GLU A 43 5.53 10.68 -14.48
C GLU A 43 6.41 9.70 -15.25
N PRO A 44 7.65 10.03 -15.64
CA PRO A 44 8.49 9.09 -16.39
C PRO A 44 8.85 7.83 -15.60
N LEU A 45 8.95 7.94 -14.28
CA LEU A 45 9.23 6.81 -13.39
C LEU A 45 7.98 5.97 -13.07
N ASN A 46 6.79 6.58 -13.17
CA ASN A 46 5.51 5.94 -12.89
C ASN A 46 4.95 5.15 -14.08
N LEU A 47 5.57 5.25 -15.25
CA LEU A 47 5.24 4.39 -16.38
C LEU A 47 5.51 2.93 -16.02
N THR A 48 4.51 2.06 -16.26
CA THR A 48 4.61 0.66 -15.86
C THR A 48 3.83 -0.25 -16.80
N PHE A 49 4.34 -1.48 -16.97
CA PHE A 49 3.55 -2.55 -17.56
C PHE A 49 2.60 -3.14 -16.52
N ILE A 50 1.39 -3.48 -16.94
CA ILE A 50 0.44 -4.20 -16.12
C ILE A 50 0.36 -5.64 -16.62
N ALA A 51 0.84 -6.57 -15.79
CA ALA A 51 0.68 -8.00 -16.03
C ALA A 51 -0.66 -8.47 -15.43
N LEU A 52 -1.46 -9.17 -16.25
CA LEU A 52 -2.74 -9.73 -15.82
C LEU A 52 -2.56 -11.20 -15.44
N ILE A 53 -2.68 -11.52 -14.15
CA ILE A 53 -2.58 -12.88 -13.64
C ILE A 53 -4.00 -13.45 -13.45
N PRO A 54 -4.34 -14.59 -14.07
CA PRO A 54 -5.65 -15.19 -13.92
C PRO A 54 -5.88 -15.66 -12.47
N LYS A 55 -7.08 -15.40 -11.93
CA LYS A 55 -7.54 -15.90 -10.61
C LYS A 55 -8.17 -17.28 -10.73
N VAL A 56 -8.62 -17.63 -11.94
CA VAL A 56 -9.34 -18.88 -12.26
C VAL A 56 -8.72 -19.53 -13.49
N LEU A 57 -8.91 -20.84 -13.66
CA LEU A 57 -8.29 -21.62 -14.73
C LEU A 57 -8.66 -21.17 -16.16
N LYS A 58 -9.86 -20.61 -16.37
CA LYS A 58 -10.33 -20.14 -17.69
C LYS A 58 -11.01 -18.79 -17.52
N PRO A 59 -10.26 -17.69 -17.35
CA PRO A 59 -10.83 -16.37 -17.14
C PRO A 59 -11.52 -15.88 -18.41
N ARG A 60 -12.72 -15.32 -18.27
CA ARG A 60 -13.51 -14.73 -19.36
C ARG A 60 -13.76 -13.23 -19.16
N LYS A 61 -13.63 -12.74 -17.94
CA LYS A 61 -13.92 -11.34 -17.56
C LYS A 61 -12.71 -10.69 -16.94
N VAL A 62 -12.57 -9.38 -17.08
CA VAL A 62 -11.45 -8.60 -16.53
C VAL A 62 -11.32 -8.73 -15.01
N ASN A 63 -12.43 -8.85 -14.29
CA ASN A 63 -12.44 -9.03 -12.84
C ASN A 63 -11.88 -10.39 -12.37
N GLU A 64 -11.72 -11.34 -13.28
CA GLU A 64 -11.11 -12.66 -13.02
C GLU A 64 -9.58 -12.64 -13.12
N PHE A 65 -8.99 -11.48 -13.43
CA PHE A 65 -7.55 -11.26 -13.40
C PHE A 65 -7.14 -10.40 -12.21
N ARG A 66 -5.88 -10.57 -11.79
CA ARG A 66 -5.19 -9.68 -10.84
C ARG A 66 -4.23 -8.81 -11.65
N PRO A 67 -4.43 -7.50 -11.73
CA PRO A 67 -3.43 -6.62 -12.31
C PRO A 67 -2.23 -6.54 -11.36
N ILE A 68 -1.02 -6.71 -11.90
CA ILE A 68 0.24 -6.51 -11.18
C ILE A 68 1.05 -5.48 -11.96
N SER A 69 1.35 -4.36 -11.30
CA SER A 69 2.19 -3.30 -11.87
C SER A 69 3.68 -3.64 -11.76
N MET A 70 4.36 -3.63 -12.89
CA MET A 70 5.81 -3.88 -12.98
C MET A 70 6.57 -2.55 -13.00
N CYS A 71 6.59 -1.86 -11.85
CA CYS A 71 7.22 -0.56 -11.72
C CYS A 71 8.75 -0.64 -11.76
N ASN A 72 9.38 0.43 -12.24
CA ASN A 72 10.83 0.62 -12.21
C ASN A 72 11.38 0.55 -10.77
N VAL A 73 12.62 0.08 -10.63
CA VAL A 73 13.26 -0.09 -9.31
C VAL A 73 13.43 1.26 -8.62
N VAL A 74 13.80 2.31 -9.35
CA VAL A 74 13.93 3.67 -8.79
C VAL A 74 12.61 4.15 -8.19
N TYR A 75 11.49 3.99 -8.89
CA TYR A 75 10.15 4.29 -8.36
C TYR A 75 9.87 3.54 -7.05
N ARG A 76 10.19 2.24 -7.01
CA ARG A 76 10.02 1.42 -5.79
C ARG A 76 10.90 1.89 -4.63
N ILE A 77 12.11 2.39 -4.91
CA ILE A 77 12.98 2.97 -3.88
C ILE A 77 12.34 4.22 -3.30
N ILE A 78 11.88 5.14 -4.15
CA ILE A 78 11.23 6.39 -3.74
C ILE A 78 10.02 6.11 -2.86
N THR A 79 9.09 5.29 -3.35
CA THR A 79 7.86 4.95 -2.61
C THR A 79 8.17 4.21 -1.31
N LYS A 80 9.23 3.39 -1.26
CA LYS A 80 9.67 2.71 -0.04
C LYS A 80 10.22 3.67 1.00
N VAL A 81 10.97 4.68 0.58
CA VAL A 81 11.49 5.72 1.49
C VAL A 81 10.32 6.49 2.11
N ILE A 82 9.37 6.96 1.29
CA ILE A 82 8.17 7.66 1.77
C ILE A 82 7.39 6.77 2.75
N SER A 83 7.14 5.51 2.38
CA SER A 83 6.47 4.55 3.24
C SER A 83 7.19 4.32 4.58
N ASN A 84 8.53 4.22 4.56
CA ASN A 84 9.31 4.06 5.80
C ASN A 84 9.26 5.29 6.70
N ARG A 85 9.16 6.50 6.12
CA ARG A 85 8.97 7.75 6.89
C ARG A 85 7.58 7.84 7.51
N LEU A 86 6.56 7.30 6.84
CA LEU A 86 5.19 7.28 7.34
C LEU A 86 4.97 6.25 8.46
N LYS A 87 5.62 5.10 8.39
CA LYS A 87 5.41 3.98 9.33
C LYS A 87 5.44 4.34 10.82
N PRO A 88 6.38 5.14 11.35
CA PRO A 88 6.41 5.47 12.77
C PRO A 88 5.18 6.24 13.22
N ILE A 89 4.60 7.03 12.32
CA ILE A 89 3.45 7.91 12.60
C ILE A 89 2.14 7.10 12.55
N LEU A 90 2.06 6.05 11.73
CA LEU A 90 0.83 5.27 11.54
C LEU A 90 0.25 4.73 12.84
N ALA A 91 1.07 4.31 13.77
CA ALA A 91 0.62 3.77 15.06
C ALA A 91 -0.16 4.80 15.90
N GLN A 92 0.12 6.09 15.70
CA GLN A 92 -0.48 7.20 16.46
C GLN A 92 -1.79 7.67 15.82
N ILE A 93 -1.87 7.69 14.49
CA ILE A 93 -3.01 8.24 13.74
C ILE A 93 -4.06 7.19 13.36
N ILE A 94 -3.67 5.91 13.32
CA ILE A 94 -4.59 4.83 12.92
C ILE A 94 -5.20 4.15 14.15
N SER A 95 -6.52 3.99 14.13
CA SER A 95 -7.28 3.33 15.21
C SER A 95 -6.60 2.04 15.69
N PRO A 96 -6.60 1.75 17.02
CA PRO A 96 -6.07 0.51 17.57
C PRO A 96 -6.71 -0.76 17.00
N THR A 97 -7.93 -0.67 16.50
CA THR A 97 -8.68 -1.79 15.90
C THR A 97 -8.18 -2.19 14.52
N GLN A 98 -7.45 -1.30 13.82
CA GLN A 98 -6.84 -1.60 12.52
C GLN A 98 -5.50 -2.28 12.70
N SER A 99 -5.38 -3.53 12.23
CA SER A 99 -4.14 -4.31 12.34
C SER A 99 -3.35 -4.38 11.04
N ALA A 100 -4.01 -4.38 9.88
CA ALA A 100 -3.35 -4.52 8.60
C ALA A 100 -2.43 -3.34 8.29
N PHE A 101 -1.20 -3.64 7.83
CA PHE A 101 -0.17 -2.69 7.41
C PHE A 101 0.42 -1.79 8.52
N ILE A 102 0.03 -1.98 9.77
CA ILE A 102 0.58 -1.24 10.92
C ILE A 102 1.69 -2.08 11.56
N PRO A 103 2.89 -1.52 11.77
CA PRO A 103 3.98 -2.23 12.45
C PRO A 103 3.55 -2.72 13.84
N ASN A 104 4.01 -3.92 14.20
CA ASN A 104 3.77 -4.55 15.51
C ASN A 104 2.30 -4.87 15.84
N ARG A 105 1.38 -4.79 14.88
CA ARG A 105 0.00 -5.25 15.05
C ARG A 105 -0.22 -6.57 14.32
N LEU A 106 -0.80 -7.54 14.99
CA LEU A 106 -1.06 -8.87 14.44
C LEU A 106 -2.48 -8.94 13.88
N ILE A 107 -2.63 -9.41 12.65
CA ILE A 107 -3.93 -9.62 12.01
C ILE A 107 -4.77 -10.66 12.80
N THR A 108 -4.10 -11.61 13.47
CA THR A 108 -4.75 -12.61 14.33
C THR A 108 -5.60 -11.99 15.44
N ASN A 109 -5.23 -10.81 15.95
CA ASN A 109 -6.02 -10.11 16.97
C ASN A 109 -7.42 -9.77 16.47
N ASN A 110 -7.55 -9.33 15.21
CA ASN A 110 -8.86 -9.04 14.61
C ASN A 110 -9.70 -10.31 14.42
N ILE A 111 -9.07 -11.45 14.16
CA ILE A 111 -9.74 -12.75 14.04
C ILE A 111 -10.30 -13.15 15.40
N ILE A 112 -9.50 -13.03 16.48
CA ILE A 112 -9.90 -13.34 17.86
C ILE A 112 -11.05 -12.46 18.29
N ILE A 113 -10.95 -11.13 18.10
CA ILE A 113 -12.02 -10.19 18.41
C ILE A 113 -13.31 -10.54 17.65
N GLY A 114 -13.20 -10.86 16.36
CA GLY A 114 -14.34 -11.29 15.56
C GLY A 114 -14.99 -12.57 16.11
N TYR A 115 -14.18 -13.55 16.53
CA TYR A 115 -14.66 -14.77 17.14
C TYR A 115 -15.38 -14.52 18.46
N GLU A 116 -14.81 -13.71 19.35
CA GLU A 116 -15.40 -13.34 20.63
C GLU A 116 -16.73 -12.60 20.45
N CYS A 117 -16.81 -11.65 19.49
CA CYS A 117 -18.05 -10.96 19.16
C CYS A 117 -19.13 -11.93 18.70
N LEU A 118 -18.81 -12.87 17.80
CA LEU A 118 -19.75 -13.87 17.31
C LEU A 118 -20.18 -14.85 18.42
N HIS A 119 -19.24 -15.26 19.27
CA HIS A 119 -19.54 -16.10 20.44
C HIS A 119 -20.52 -15.39 21.38
N LYS A 120 -20.28 -14.10 21.69
CA LYS A 120 -21.16 -13.29 22.52
C LYS A 120 -22.56 -13.19 21.93
N ILE A 121 -22.66 -12.93 20.62
CA ILE A 121 -23.97 -12.83 19.93
C ILE A 121 -24.73 -14.15 20.01
N ARG A 122 -24.08 -15.29 19.83
CA ARG A 122 -24.71 -16.63 19.88
C ARG A 122 -25.22 -16.99 21.26
N HIS A 123 -24.54 -16.54 22.34
CA HIS A 123 -24.86 -16.90 23.71
C HIS A 123 -25.63 -15.79 24.46
N CYS A 124 -25.90 -14.67 23.79
CA CYS A 124 -26.64 -13.57 24.40
C CYS A 124 -28.13 -13.95 24.60
N LYS A 125 -28.56 -13.99 25.85
CA LYS A 125 -29.95 -14.25 26.23
C LYS A 125 -30.85 -12.96 26.23
N SER A 126 -30.30 -11.85 25.70
CA SER A 126 -31.04 -10.58 25.65
C SER A 126 -32.23 -10.67 24.72
N LYS A 127 -33.33 -9.97 25.09
CA LYS A 127 -34.52 -9.80 24.21
C LYS A 127 -34.16 -9.02 22.92
N ASN A 128 -33.13 -8.19 22.96
CA ASN A 128 -32.66 -7.44 21.77
C ASN A 128 -31.79 -8.31 20.89
N ARG A 129 -32.22 -8.54 19.67
CA ARG A 129 -31.45 -9.29 18.66
C ARG A 129 -30.22 -8.47 18.25
N GLN A 130 -29.05 -9.08 18.31
CA GLN A 130 -27.78 -8.51 17.86
C GLN A 130 -27.43 -9.10 16.49
N VAL A 131 -26.85 -8.28 15.62
CA VAL A 131 -26.43 -8.67 14.27
C VAL A 131 -24.96 -8.28 14.09
N ALA A 132 -24.16 -9.18 13.53
CA ALA A 132 -22.83 -8.86 13.07
C ALA A 132 -22.87 -8.59 11.57
N LEU A 133 -22.42 -7.42 11.15
CA LEU A 133 -22.33 -7.03 9.74
C LEU A 133 -20.86 -6.98 9.31
N LYS A 134 -20.48 -7.81 8.32
CA LYS A 134 -19.18 -7.74 7.68
C LYS A 134 -19.28 -6.88 6.43
N LEU A 135 -18.56 -5.78 6.42
CA LEU A 135 -18.42 -4.89 5.26
C LEU A 135 -17.07 -5.10 4.59
N ASP A 136 -17.06 -5.19 3.28
CA ASP A 136 -15.86 -5.29 2.47
C ASP A 136 -15.92 -4.31 1.30
N ILE A 137 -14.87 -3.52 1.13
CA ILE A 137 -14.74 -2.58 0.01
C ILE A 137 -13.98 -3.29 -1.11
N ASN A 138 -14.72 -3.73 -2.13
CA ASN A 138 -14.10 -4.35 -3.30
C ASN A 138 -13.21 -3.34 -4.02
N LYS A 139 -11.95 -3.71 -4.27
CA LYS A 139 -10.93 -2.86 -4.91
C LYS A 139 -10.76 -1.52 -4.20
N ALA A 140 -10.53 -1.52 -2.89
CA ALA A 140 -10.42 -0.32 -2.06
C ALA A 140 -9.42 0.70 -2.61
N TYR A 141 -8.26 0.25 -3.12
CA TYR A 141 -7.24 1.15 -3.70
C TYR A 141 -7.72 1.90 -4.94
N ASP A 142 -8.56 1.27 -5.77
CA ASP A 142 -9.09 1.89 -7.00
C ASP A 142 -10.25 2.86 -6.73
N ARG A 143 -10.83 2.82 -5.50
CA ARG A 143 -12.02 3.58 -5.13
C ARG A 143 -11.75 4.76 -4.22
N ILE A 144 -10.55 4.87 -3.67
CA ILE A 144 -10.16 6.00 -2.83
C ILE A 144 -9.72 7.14 -3.74
N GLU A 145 -10.45 8.24 -3.71
CA GLU A 145 -10.12 9.44 -4.45
C GLU A 145 -8.94 10.18 -3.81
N TRP A 146 -8.03 10.69 -4.63
CA TRP A 146 -6.86 11.44 -4.18
C TRP A 146 -7.24 12.68 -3.36
N ALA A 147 -8.31 13.38 -3.77
CA ALA A 147 -8.82 14.53 -3.03
C ALA A 147 -9.26 14.16 -1.62
N PHE A 148 -9.94 13.02 -1.45
CA PHE A 148 -10.34 12.50 -0.15
C PHE A 148 -9.12 12.14 0.71
N LEU A 149 -8.11 11.46 0.13
CA LEU A 149 -6.88 11.12 0.83
C LEU A 149 -6.15 12.38 1.31
N LYS A 150 -5.99 13.37 0.42
CA LYS A 150 -5.36 14.66 0.74
C LYS A 150 -6.07 15.36 1.91
N GLN A 151 -7.38 15.49 1.84
CA GLN A 151 -8.16 16.12 2.92
C GLN A 151 -8.06 15.35 4.24
N THR A 152 -8.07 14.02 4.19
CA THR A 152 -7.93 13.17 5.37
C THR A 152 -6.57 13.38 6.02
N MET A 153 -5.49 13.41 5.25
CA MET A 153 -4.14 13.65 5.78
C MET A 153 -4.03 15.03 6.42
N LEU A 154 -4.58 16.07 5.80
CA LEU A 154 -4.61 17.43 6.38
C LEU A 154 -5.40 17.47 7.70
N LYS A 155 -6.52 16.74 7.81
CA LYS A 155 -7.29 16.62 9.06
C LYS A 155 -6.58 15.82 10.15
N LEU A 156 -5.61 14.99 9.78
CA LEU A 156 -4.73 14.25 10.67
C LEU A 156 -3.45 15.03 11.00
N ASP A 157 -3.45 16.35 10.78
CA ASP A 157 -2.37 17.29 11.08
C ASP A 157 -1.05 17.01 10.32
N PHE A 158 -1.12 16.37 9.16
CA PHE A 158 0.04 16.33 8.27
C PHE A 158 0.32 17.72 7.69
N SER A 159 1.60 18.09 7.64
CA SER A 159 2.02 19.34 7.02
C SER A 159 1.58 19.41 5.56
N SER A 160 1.09 20.58 5.12
CA SER A 160 0.69 20.83 3.73
C SER A 160 1.84 20.57 2.73
N ILE A 161 3.07 20.86 3.11
CA ILE A 161 4.27 20.57 2.31
C ILE A 161 4.45 19.07 2.09
N TRP A 162 4.10 18.26 3.10
CA TRP A 162 4.21 16.81 3.00
C TRP A 162 3.08 16.17 2.18
N VAL A 163 1.93 16.84 2.12
CA VAL A 163 0.72 16.34 1.43
C VAL A 163 0.62 16.85 -0.01
N ALA A 164 1.34 17.91 -0.35
CA ALA A 164 1.38 18.45 -1.72
C ALA A 164 1.99 17.46 -2.70
#